data_4dd509abbcb384e3b92e63589dcacf2d
#
_entry.id   4dd509abbcb384e3b92e63589dcacf2d
#
_cell.length_a   1.000
_cell.length_b   1.000
_cell.length_c   1.000
_cell.angle_alpha   90.00
_cell.angle_beta   90.00
_cell.angle_gamma   90.00
#
_symmetry.space_group_name_H-M   'P 1'
#
loop_
_entity.id
_entity.type
_entity.pdbx_description
1 polymer ?
#
loop_
_entity_poly.entity_id
_entity_poly.type
_entity_poly.pdbx_seq_one_letter_code
_entity_poly.pdbx_strand_id
1 'polypeptide(L)'
;MAITPFSVLDTRTKEWKQRKEYWITTQGIQSELGREDTQSKTIFWDTPSTNVSIFDPVLCEMMYEWFSPKGGLVLDPFAGGSVRGIVAEEMDRKYVGIDLSETQIKANKEQSKKPLWICGDSNVELDKVADEAFDFVFTCPPYYDLEVYTDNP
;
A
#
# COMPACT_ATOMS: atom_id res chain seq x y z
N MET A 1 18.24 -9.91 -2.81
CA MET A 1 19.22 -9.30 -1.87
C MET A 1 18.80 -9.70 -0.47
N ALA A 2 19.56 -10.50 0.26
CA ALA A 2 19.21 -10.83 1.64
C ALA A 2 19.61 -9.65 2.54
N ILE A 3 18.65 -8.83 2.92
CA ILE A 3 18.87 -7.75 3.89
C ILE A 3 18.51 -8.32 5.26
N THR A 4 19.47 -8.32 6.17
CA THR A 4 19.21 -8.71 7.56
C THR A 4 18.36 -7.66 8.25
N PRO A 5 17.44 -8.05 9.14
CA PRO A 5 16.63 -7.08 9.87
C PRO A 5 17.52 -6.26 10.80
N PHE A 6 17.58 -4.96 10.56
CA PHE A 6 18.26 -3.98 11.38
C PHE A 6 17.24 -3.10 12.11
N SER A 7 17.63 -2.51 13.21
CA SER A 7 16.79 -1.57 13.95
C SER A 7 16.60 -0.22 13.24
N VAL A 8 17.39 0.07 12.21
CA VAL A 8 17.34 1.32 11.44
C VAL A 8 17.44 1.02 9.96
N LEU A 9 16.49 1.54 9.18
CA LEU A 9 16.50 1.53 7.72
C LEU A 9 16.78 2.94 7.22
N ASP A 10 17.91 3.15 6.53
CA ASP A 10 18.22 4.45 5.94
C ASP A 10 17.75 4.52 4.49
N THR A 11 16.60 5.14 4.27
CA THR A 11 15.98 5.32 2.96
C THR A 11 16.72 6.33 2.06
N ARG A 12 17.75 7.00 2.59
CA ARG A 12 18.55 7.99 1.85
C ARG A 12 19.73 7.38 1.10
N THR A 13 20.05 6.12 1.35
CA THR A 13 21.16 5.43 0.69
C THR A 13 20.97 5.36 -0.82
N LYS A 14 22.06 5.25 -1.55
CA LYS A 14 22.04 5.13 -2.99
C LYS A 14 21.35 3.85 -3.44
N GLU A 15 21.61 2.76 -2.75
CA GLU A 15 21.02 1.44 -2.99
C GLU A 15 19.51 1.46 -2.84
N TRP A 16 19.00 2.11 -1.77
CA TRP A 16 17.57 2.28 -1.56
C TRP A 16 16.91 3.06 -2.71
N LYS A 17 17.49 4.19 -3.08
CA LYS A 17 16.98 5.04 -4.16
C LYS A 17 16.95 4.32 -5.51
N GLN A 18 18.02 3.59 -5.83
CA GLN A 18 18.09 2.79 -7.07
C GLN A 18 17.04 1.66 -7.05
N ARG A 19 16.84 1.01 -5.91
CA ARG A 19 15.81 -0.03 -5.80
C ARG A 19 14.40 0.53 -5.92
N LYS A 20 14.15 1.70 -5.34
CA LYS A 20 12.88 2.41 -5.47
C LYS A 20 12.59 2.82 -6.92
N GLU A 21 13.61 3.36 -7.61
CA GLU A 21 13.52 3.70 -9.02
C GLU A 21 13.22 2.48 -9.89
N TYR A 22 13.83 1.34 -9.62
CA TYR A 22 13.51 0.08 -10.29
C TYR A 22 12.02 -0.28 -10.15
N TRP A 23 11.46 -0.21 -8.96
CA TRP A 23 10.05 -0.49 -8.73
C TRP A 23 9.13 0.46 -9.51
N ILE A 24 9.44 1.75 -9.50
CA ILE A 24 8.63 2.76 -10.19
C ILE A 24 8.72 2.60 -11.71
N THR A 25 9.94 2.46 -12.26
CA THR A 25 10.15 2.49 -13.71
C THR A 25 9.87 1.13 -14.38
N THR A 26 10.24 0.03 -13.73
CA THR A 26 10.15 -1.31 -14.33
C THR A 26 8.78 -1.95 -14.08
N GLN A 27 8.21 -1.75 -12.89
CA GLN A 27 6.91 -2.30 -12.55
C GLN A 27 5.75 -1.31 -12.80
N GLY A 28 6.06 -0.12 -13.28
CA GLY A 28 5.06 0.87 -13.69
C GLY A 28 4.16 1.35 -12.55
N ILE A 29 4.66 1.39 -11.32
CA ILE A 29 3.88 1.84 -10.17
C ILE A 29 3.51 3.32 -10.33
N GLN A 30 2.22 3.59 -10.50
CA GLN A 30 1.65 4.94 -10.60
C GLN A 30 0.83 5.24 -9.34
N SER A 31 1.51 5.51 -8.27
CA SER A 31 0.93 5.66 -6.94
C SER A 31 0.05 6.90 -6.75
N GLU A 32 0.10 7.84 -7.69
CA GLU A 32 -0.72 9.07 -7.69
C GLU A 32 -2.14 8.83 -8.23
N LEU A 33 -2.37 7.77 -8.99
CA LEU A 33 -3.67 7.50 -9.58
C LEU A 33 -4.74 7.22 -8.52
N GLY A 34 -5.90 7.84 -8.68
CA GLY A 34 -7.04 7.68 -7.79
C GLY A 34 -7.00 8.56 -6.54
N ARG A 35 -6.03 9.51 -6.46
CA ARG A 35 -5.85 10.42 -5.31
C ARG A 35 -6.06 11.89 -5.64
N GLU A 36 -6.64 12.20 -6.79
CA GLU A 36 -6.83 13.58 -7.25
C GLU A 36 -7.70 14.41 -6.29
N ASP A 37 -8.60 13.76 -5.56
CA ASP A 37 -9.52 14.39 -4.62
C ASP A 37 -9.04 14.36 -3.15
N THR A 38 -7.89 13.74 -2.87
CA THR A 38 -7.41 13.61 -1.49
C THR A 38 -6.60 14.83 -1.08
N GLN A 39 -7.10 15.61 -0.13
CA GLN A 39 -6.41 16.78 0.42
C GLN A 39 -5.65 16.39 1.69
N SER A 40 -4.34 16.58 1.69
CA SER A 40 -3.51 16.47 2.89
C SER A 40 -3.44 17.81 3.62
N LYS A 41 -3.83 17.83 4.89
CA LYS A 41 -3.60 18.99 5.78
C LYS A 41 -2.18 18.88 6.32
N THR A 42 -1.23 19.56 5.67
CA THR A 42 0.14 19.64 6.20
C THR A 42 0.16 20.66 7.35
N ILE A 43 0.52 20.19 8.55
CA ILE A 43 0.56 20.99 9.78
C ILE A 43 1.69 22.05 9.76
N PHE A 44 2.67 21.94 8.88
CA PHE A 44 3.90 22.73 8.93
C PHE A 44 4.13 23.74 7.78
N TRP A 45 3.37 23.69 6.69
CA TRP A 45 3.55 24.61 5.57
C TRP A 45 2.19 24.95 4.96
N ASP A 46 1.90 26.24 4.88
CA ASP A 46 0.63 26.82 4.37
C ASP A 46 0.45 26.67 2.84
N THR A 47 1.04 25.65 2.24
CA THR A 47 0.87 25.31 0.84
C THR A 47 0.02 24.03 0.72
N PRO A 48 -1.07 24.05 -0.08
CA PRO A 48 -1.82 22.83 -0.39
C PRO A 48 -0.88 21.89 -1.15
N SER A 49 -0.27 20.94 -0.46
CA SER A 49 0.44 19.88 -1.13
C SER A 49 -0.55 18.75 -1.40
N THR A 50 -0.77 18.45 -2.67
CA THR A 50 -1.49 17.27 -3.14
C THR A 50 -0.72 15.97 -2.87
N ASN A 51 0.35 16.04 -2.09
CA ASN A 51 1.23 14.92 -1.81
C ASN A 51 0.68 14.06 -0.67
N VAL A 52 -0.31 13.28 -0.99
CA VAL A 52 -0.64 12.11 -0.15
C VAL A 52 0.59 11.20 -0.12
N SER A 53 0.96 10.74 1.06
CA SER A 53 2.14 9.90 1.25
C SER A 53 2.04 8.62 0.42
N ILE A 54 2.98 8.45 -0.51
CA ILE A 54 3.11 7.23 -1.30
C ILE A 54 3.86 6.21 -0.47
N PHE A 55 3.29 5.01 -0.33
CA PHE A 55 3.95 3.93 0.38
C PHE A 55 5.24 3.52 -0.36
N ASP A 56 6.32 3.29 0.39
CA ASP A 56 7.62 2.98 -0.23
C ASP A 56 7.67 1.52 -0.70
N PRO A 57 7.87 1.26 -2.01
CA PRO A 57 7.88 -0.10 -2.55
C PRO A 57 9.05 -0.95 -2.05
N VAL A 58 10.19 -0.34 -1.70
CA VAL A 58 11.34 -1.06 -1.14
C VAL A 58 11.02 -1.55 0.26
N LEU A 59 10.30 -0.75 1.05
CA LEU A 59 9.80 -1.19 2.35
C LEU A 59 8.84 -2.38 2.21
N CYS A 60 7.92 -2.33 1.22
CA CYS A 60 7.03 -3.46 0.93
C CYS A 60 7.83 -4.74 0.61
N GLU A 61 8.80 -4.62 -0.30
CA GLU A 61 9.68 -5.73 -0.69
C GLU A 61 10.33 -6.38 0.53
N MET A 62 10.91 -5.56 1.42
CA MET A 62 11.58 -6.06 2.63
C MET A 62 10.60 -6.74 3.59
N MET A 63 9.43 -6.15 3.83
CA MET A 63 8.43 -6.72 4.72
C MET A 63 7.91 -8.06 4.19
N TYR A 64 7.66 -8.16 2.89
CA TYR A 64 7.24 -9.42 2.30
C TYR A 64 8.33 -10.47 2.33
N GLU A 65 9.58 -10.12 2.05
CA GLU A 65 10.71 -11.06 2.11
C GLU A 65 10.94 -11.61 3.53
N TRP A 66 10.76 -10.78 4.55
CA TRP A 66 11.05 -11.17 5.94
C TRP A 66 9.89 -11.90 6.62
N PHE A 67 8.64 -11.48 6.33
CA PHE A 67 7.50 -11.84 7.17
C PHE A 67 6.39 -12.60 6.45
N SER A 68 6.48 -12.81 5.14
CA SER A 68 5.47 -13.56 4.41
C SER A 68 6.09 -14.69 3.58
N PRO A 69 5.49 -15.90 3.57
CA PRO A 69 5.95 -16.97 2.70
C PRO A 69 5.62 -16.68 1.23
N LYS A 70 6.40 -17.22 0.30
CA LYS A 70 6.03 -17.24 -1.12
C LYS A 70 4.73 -18.02 -1.31
N GLY A 71 3.86 -17.52 -2.18
CA GLY A 71 2.52 -18.06 -2.38
C GLY A 71 1.53 -17.75 -1.25
N GLY A 72 2.00 -17.16 -0.16
CA GLY A 72 1.17 -16.76 0.98
C GLY A 72 0.17 -15.67 0.65
N LEU A 73 -0.88 -15.57 1.48
CA LEU A 73 -1.96 -14.62 1.35
C LEU A 73 -1.76 -13.44 2.31
N VAL A 74 -1.66 -12.25 1.75
CA VAL A 74 -1.48 -10.99 2.48
C VAL A 74 -2.79 -10.23 2.54
N LEU A 75 -3.13 -9.71 3.73
CA LEU A 75 -4.25 -8.81 3.95
C LEU A 75 -3.75 -7.37 4.15
N ASP A 76 -4.44 -6.43 3.52
CA ASP A 76 -4.29 -4.99 3.75
C ASP A 76 -5.67 -4.35 3.93
N PRO A 77 -6.14 -4.18 5.16
CA PRO A 77 -7.47 -3.63 5.45
C PRO A 77 -7.59 -2.12 5.19
N PHE A 78 -6.48 -1.41 4.89
CA PHE A 78 -6.47 0.01 4.52
C PHE A 78 -5.53 0.21 3.33
N ALA A 79 -5.96 -0.34 2.17
CA ALA A 79 -5.09 -0.54 1.03
C ALA A 79 -4.57 0.78 0.42
N GLY A 80 -5.37 1.84 0.41
CA GLY A 80 -4.98 3.06 -0.28
C GLY A 80 -4.52 2.77 -1.71
N GLY A 81 -3.34 3.28 -2.09
CA GLY A 81 -2.79 3.08 -3.43
C GLY A 81 -2.29 1.66 -3.71
N SER A 82 -1.96 1.41 -4.97
CA SER A 82 -1.64 0.09 -5.53
C SER A 82 -0.30 -0.52 -5.10
N VAL A 83 0.59 0.25 -4.49
CA VAL A 83 2.00 -0.14 -4.25
C VAL A 83 2.13 -1.49 -3.55
N ARG A 84 1.45 -1.68 -2.40
CA ARG A 84 1.58 -2.92 -1.61
C ARG A 84 1.05 -4.13 -2.37
N GLY A 85 -0.03 -3.97 -3.13
CA GLY A 85 -0.57 -5.05 -3.95
C GLY A 85 0.33 -5.43 -5.13
N ILE A 86 0.88 -4.43 -5.84
CA ILE A 86 1.81 -4.68 -6.96
C ILE A 86 3.08 -5.38 -6.47
N VAL A 87 3.67 -4.90 -5.39
CA VAL A 87 4.88 -5.52 -4.83
C VAL A 87 4.60 -6.94 -4.35
N ALA A 88 3.45 -7.19 -3.72
CA ALA A 88 3.04 -8.54 -3.32
C ALA A 88 2.94 -9.49 -4.53
N GLU A 89 2.28 -9.04 -5.61
CA GLU A 89 2.14 -9.80 -6.86
C GLU A 89 3.51 -10.15 -7.46
N GLU A 90 4.39 -9.18 -7.62
CA GLU A 90 5.71 -9.36 -8.22
C GLU A 90 6.65 -10.24 -7.38
N MET A 91 6.39 -10.32 -6.09
CA MET A 91 7.12 -11.18 -5.16
C MET A 91 6.46 -12.54 -4.93
N ASP A 92 5.49 -12.93 -5.75
CA ASP A 92 4.80 -14.22 -5.67
C ASP A 92 4.00 -14.39 -4.35
N ARG A 93 3.29 -13.34 -3.93
CA ARG A 93 2.29 -13.37 -2.86
C ARG A 93 0.91 -13.07 -3.43
N LYS A 94 -0.11 -13.69 -2.86
CA LYS A 94 -1.50 -13.31 -3.09
C LYS A 94 -1.83 -12.12 -2.19
N TYR A 95 -2.67 -11.22 -2.66
CA TYR A 95 -2.98 -10.00 -1.92
C TYR A 95 -4.47 -9.69 -1.95
N VAL A 96 -4.99 -9.30 -0.79
CA VAL A 96 -6.33 -8.77 -0.62
C VAL A 96 -6.22 -7.38 -0.01
N GLY A 97 -6.64 -6.37 -0.74
CA GLY A 97 -6.68 -4.98 -0.28
C GLY A 97 -8.10 -4.47 -0.19
N ILE A 98 -8.43 -3.86 0.95
CA ILE A 98 -9.74 -3.26 1.21
C ILE A 98 -9.54 -1.76 1.37
N ASP A 99 -10.41 -0.96 0.75
CA ASP A 99 -10.44 0.50 0.89
C ASP A 99 -11.85 1.04 0.71
N LEU A 100 -12.18 2.12 1.40
CA LEU A 100 -13.47 2.79 1.29
C LEU A 100 -13.64 3.54 -0.03
N SER A 101 -12.56 4.01 -0.63
CA SER A 101 -12.59 4.82 -1.85
C SER A 101 -12.81 3.96 -3.10
N GLU A 102 -13.98 4.10 -3.71
CA GLU A 102 -14.28 3.45 -4.99
C GLU A 102 -13.33 3.90 -6.10
N THR A 103 -13.01 5.19 -6.14
CA THR A 103 -12.06 5.78 -7.10
C THR A 103 -10.69 5.16 -6.97
N GLN A 104 -10.19 5.02 -5.73
CA GLN A 104 -8.90 4.40 -5.47
C GLN A 104 -8.89 2.92 -5.87
N ILE A 105 -9.91 2.17 -5.48
CA ILE A 105 -10.03 0.75 -5.84
C ILE A 105 -10.10 0.55 -7.36
N LYS A 106 -10.80 1.42 -8.07
CA LYS A 106 -10.83 1.39 -9.54
C LYS A 106 -9.43 1.62 -10.14
N ALA A 107 -8.74 2.65 -9.68
CA ALA A 107 -7.37 2.95 -10.12
C ALA A 107 -6.40 1.79 -9.82
N ASN A 108 -6.51 1.15 -8.66
CA ASN A 108 -5.70 -0.01 -8.30
C ASN A 108 -5.94 -1.21 -9.24
N LYS A 109 -7.21 -1.49 -9.57
CA LYS A 109 -7.60 -2.56 -10.52
C LYS A 109 -7.10 -2.30 -11.95
N GLU A 110 -6.99 -1.05 -12.35
CA GLU A 110 -6.44 -0.67 -13.65
C GLU A 110 -4.93 -0.92 -13.72
N GLN A 111 -4.20 -0.70 -12.62
CA GLN A 111 -2.76 -0.91 -12.56
C GLN A 111 -2.38 -2.39 -12.39
N SER A 112 -3.11 -3.13 -11.56
CA SER A 112 -2.82 -4.54 -11.30
C SER A 112 -4.11 -5.34 -11.10
N LYS A 113 -4.26 -6.41 -11.87
CA LYS A 113 -5.48 -7.24 -11.91
C LYS A 113 -5.40 -8.51 -11.07
N LYS A 114 -4.22 -8.93 -10.65
CA LYS A 114 -4.05 -10.17 -9.86
C LYS A 114 -4.42 -9.98 -8.39
N PRO A 115 -4.04 -8.86 -7.72
CA PRO A 115 -4.51 -8.59 -6.38
C PRO A 115 -6.04 -8.50 -6.32
N LEU A 116 -6.63 -9.01 -5.26
CA LEU A 116 -8.06 -8.83 -5.00
C LEU A 116 -8.27 -7.47 -4.33
N TRP A 117 -8.90 -6.56 -5.04
CA TRP A 117 -9.25 -5.22 -4.55
C TRP A 117 -10.73 -5.14 -4.20
N ILE A 118 -11.05 -4.86 -2.94
CA ILE A 118 -12.42 -4.77 -2.40
C ILE A 118 -12.70 -3.33 -2.00
N CYS A 119 -13.81 -2.77 -2.50
CA CYS A 119 -14.33 -1.48 -2.05
C CYS A 119 -15.33 -1.73 -0.93
N GLY A 120 -15.03 -1.22 0.26
CA GLY A 120 -15.90 -1.40 1.42
C GLY A 120 -15.26 -1.04 2.76
N ASP A 121 -16.07 -1.04 3.79
CA ASP A 121 -15.60 -0.90 5.17
C ASP A 121 -14.89 -2.18 5.61
N SER A 122 -13.64 -2.06 6.02
CA SER A 122 -12.82 -3.19 6.48
C SER A 122 -13.46 -3.98 7.60
N ASN A 123 -14.17 -3.33 8.53
CA ASN A 123 -14.84 -4.03 9.62
C ASN A 123 -15.95 -4.96 9.08
N VAL A 124 -16.70 -4.50 8.07
CA VAL A 124 -17.78 -5.27 7.46
C VAL A 124 -17.23 -6.37 6.54
N GLU A 125 -16.19 -6.06 5.78
CA GLU A 125 -15.62 -7.02 4.83
C GLU A 125 -14.88 -8.15 5.55
N LEU A 126 -14.20 -7.86 6.66
CA LEU A 126 -13.48 -8.85 7.45
C LEU A 126 -14.40 -9.81 8.20
N ASP A 127 -15.61 -9.39 8.57
CA ASP A 127 -16.62 -10.29 9.17
C ASP A 127 -17.03 -11.45 8.24
N LYS A 128 -16.77 -11.33 6.95
CA LYS A 128 -17.06 -12.35 5.92
C LYS A 128 -15.91 -13.36 5.72
N VAL A 129 -14.78 -13.13 6.38
CA VAL A 129 -13.57 -13.93 6.20
C VAL A 129 -13.45 -14.92 7.35
N ALA A 130 -12.99 -16.15 7.03
CA ALA A 130 -12.73 -17.14 8.07
C ALA A 130 -11.52 -16.73 8.93
N ASP A 131 -11.53 -17.14 10.18
CA ASP A 131 -10.40 -17.00 11.07
C ASP A 131 -9.15 -17.66 10.48
N GLU A 132 -7.97 -17.09 10.74
CA GLU A 132 -6.68 -17.63 10.28
C GLU A 132 -6.55 -17.76 8.75
N ALA A 133 -7.31 -16.99 7.97
CA ALA A 133 -7.30 -17.07 6.50
C ALA A 133 -6.05 -16.46 5.86
N PHE A 134 -5.32 -15.60 6.56
CA PHE A 134 -4.18 -14.86 6.02
C PHE A 134 -2.86 -15.25 6.70
N ASP A 135 -1.80 -15.31 5.89
CA ASP A 135 -0.44 -15.59 6.36
C ASP A 135 0.26 -14.34 6.91
N PHE A 136 -0.13 -13.17 6.44
CA PHE A 136 0.46 -11.89 6.83
C PHE A 136 -0.52 -10.73 6.71
N VAL A 137 -0.48 -9.81 7.66
CA VAL A 137 -1.22 -8.53 7.60
C VAL A 137 -0.22 -7.40 7.49
N PHE A 138 -0.32 -6.60 6.42
CA PHE A 138 0.56 -5.47 6.20
C PHE A 138 -0.23 -4.26 5.72
N THR A 139 -0.38 -3.26 6.58
CA THR A 139 -1.26 -2.14 6.36
C THR A 139 -0.71 -0.83 6.90
N CYS A 140 -1.28 0.27 6.42
CA CYS A 140 -1.01 1.62 6.90
C CYS A 140 -2.35 2.32 7.11
N PRO A 141 -2.92 2.24 8.32
CA PRO A 141 -4.21 2.85 8.61
C PRO A 141 -4.13 4.37 8.58
N PRO A 142 -5.26 5.07 8.43
CA PRO A 142 -5.34 6.53 8.47
C PRO A 142 -4.73 7.10 9.76
N TYR A 143 -4.04 8.22 9.64
CA TYR A 143 -3.44 8.92 10.78
C TYR A 143 -4.43 9.93 11.37
N TYR A 144 -5.40 9.47 12.14
CA TYR A 144 -6.42 10.29 12.80
C TYR A 144 -7.08 11.28 11.81
N ASP A 145 -6.87 12.59 11.95
CA ASP A 145 -7.46 13.66 11.14
C ASP A 145 -6.45 14.35 10.18
N LEU A 146 -5.29 13.74 9.94
CA LEU A 146 -4.25 14.31 9.07
C LEU A 146 -4.63 14.33 7.60
N GLU A 147 -5.43 13.38 7.16
CA GLU A 147 -5.88 13.26 5.78
C GLU A 147 -7.40 13.07 5.74
N VAL A 148 -8.08 13.76 4.82
CA VAL A 148 -9.51 13.55 4.55
C VAL A 148 -9.63 12.55 3.41
N TYR A 149 -10.06 11.34 3.74
CA TYR A 149 -10.17 10.23 2.79
C TYR A 149 -11.54 10.11 2.12
N THR A 150 -12.58 10.67 2.72
CA THR A 150 -13.94 10.73 2.15
C THR A 150 -14.66 11.97 2.65
N ASP A 151 -15.60 12.49 1.85
CA ASP A 151 -16.52 13.56 2.28
C ASP A 151 -17.68 13.05 3.18
N ASN A 152 -17.69 11.76 3.46
CA ASN A 152 -18.72 11.11 4.26
C ASN A 152 -18.15 10.78 5.65
N PRO A 153 -18.67 11.40 6.73
CA PRO A 153 -18.22 11.18 8.10
C PRO A 153 -18.59 9.80 8.63
#